data_d41fc149d2fcc7ca7ce8c066e08c78c6
#
_entry.id   d41fc149d2fcc7ca7ce8c066e08c78c6
#
_cell.length_a   1.000
_cell.length_b   1.000
_cell.length_c   1.000
_cell.angle_alpha   90.00
_cell.angle_beta   90.00
_cell.angle_gamma   90.00
#
_symmetry.space_group_name_H-M   'P 1'
#
loop_
_entity.id
_entity.type
_entity.pdbx_description
1 polymer ?
#
loop_
_entity_poly.entity_id
_entity_poly.type
_entity_poly.pdbx_seq_one_letter_code
_entity_poly.pdbx_strand_id
1 'polypeptide(L)'
;MNLRLFAAAAALSIASRGSGAPVLAPAAQLASALQHFISVPTGRIALTHARVIDGTGAAPLEDATILIDGPKITAVEGASAAIPPAYRIIDLKGASVLPGIVGMHNHMFYIARPNIDASGHFEDPLVVPQMTFSAPRLYLANGVTTMRTTGSVEPYADLNVKSEIDSGTMVGPHMDVTGPYLEGSGSYFIQMHQITSPDDARRTVAFWADQGATSFKAYMNITRAELKAAIDEAHRRHFKITGHLCSVTYPEAAELGIDDLEHGFFVNTQLDPGKQPDKCSEGQGIPTLV
;
A
#
# COMPACT_ATOMS: atom_id res chain seq x y z
N MET A 1 47.80 18.76 45.64
CA MET A 1 46.80 19.50 44.84
C MET A 1 46.29 18.52 43.80
N ASN A 2 45.23 17.78 44.11
CA ASN A 2 44.70 16.67 43.30
C ASN A 2 43.57 17.17 42.41
N LEU A 3 43.82 17.16 41.09
CA LEU A 3 42.81 17.48 40.10
C LEU A 3 42.06 16.19 39.70
N ARG A 4 40.78 16.09 40.06
CA ARG A 4 39.88 15.00 39.64
C ARG A 4 39.24 15.40 38.30
N LEU A 5 39.54 14.68 37.22
CA LEU A 5 38.81 14.73 35.98
C LEU A 5 37.49 13.95 36.16
N PHE A 6 36.36 14.62 35.97
CA PHE A 6 35.06 13.97 35.77
C PHE A 6 34.87 13.71 34.26
N ALA A 7 34.89 12.45 33.88
CA ALA A 7 34.46 12.04 32.55
C ALA A 7 32.93 11.88 32.58
N ALA A 8 32.21 12.76 31.90
CA ALA A 8 30.76 12.60 31.67
C ALA A 8 30.57 11.69 30.46
N ALA A 9 30.12 10.46 30.72
CA ALA A 9 29.66 9.57 29.69
C ALA A 9 28.24 9.99 29.24
N ALA A 10 28.12 10.58 28.06
CA ALA A 10 26.83 10.81 27.42
C ALA A 10 26.33 9.47 26.87
N ALA A 11 25.35 8.87 27.53
CA ALA A 11 24.62 7.74 27.00
C ALA A 11 23.68 8.22 25.91
N LEU A 12 24.05 7.93 24.66
CA LEU A 12 23.18 8.13 23.50
C LEU A 12 22.12 7.02 23.51
N SER A 13 20.93 7.30 24.01
CA SER A 13 19.79 6.40 23.89
C SER A 13 19.29 6.43 22.45
N ILE A 14 19.68 5.42 21.67
CA ILE A 14 19.06 5.13 20.39
C ILE A 14 17.65 4.60 20.69
N ALA A 15 16.65 5.48 20.59
CA ALA A 15 15.25 5.06 20.58
C ALA A 15 15.04 4.24 19.31
N SER A 16 14.95 2.91 19.44
CA SER A 16 14.44 2.04 18.41
C SER A 16 13.00 2.48 18.12
N ARG A 17 12.79 3.15 16.99
CA ARG A 17 11.43 3.34 16.47
C ARG A 17 10.93 1.96 16.08
N GLY A 18 10.21 1.31 16.99
CA GLY A 18 9.41 0.16 16.66
C GLY A 18 8.43 0.56 15.57
N SER A 19 8.34 -0.21 14.49
CA SER A 19 7.29 -0.12 13.48
C SER A 19 5.95 -0.51 14.11
N GLY A 20 5.43 0.37 14.96
CA GLY A 20 4.05 0.30 15.43
C GLY A 20 3.16 0.62 14.25
N ALA A 21 2.19 -0.27 13.96
CA ALA A 21 1.13 0.07 13.02
C ALA A 21 0.55 1.43 13.41
N PRO A 22 0.36 2.36 12.47
CA PRO A 22 -0.18 3.67 12.77
C PRO A 22 -1.54 3.51 13.43
N VAL A 23 -1.69 4.11 14.59
CA VAL A 23 -2.96 4.15 15.30
C VAL A 23 -3.83 5.14 14.55
N LEU A 24 -4.91 4.64 13.93
CA LEU A 24 -5.93 5.51 13.33
C LEU A 24 -6.41 6.52 14.38
N ALA A 25 -6.45 7.78 14.00
CA ALA A 25 -6.96 8.83 14.87
C ALA A 25 -8.40 8.48 15.32
N PRO A 26 -8.75 8.60 16.61
CA PRO A 26 -10.13 8.44 17.04
C PRO A 26 -11.06 9.37 16.26
N ALA A 27 -12.29 8.95 15.94
CA ALA A 27 -13.25 9.75 15.19
C ALA A 27 -13.49 11.16 15.78
N ALA A 28 -13.28 11.31 17.09
CA ALA A 28 -13.34 12.61 17.79
C ALA A 28 -12.20 13.57 17.39
N GLN A 29 -11.14 13.06 16.77
CA GLN A 29 -9.98 13.86 16.30
C GLN A 29 -10.08 14.21 14.81
N LEU A 30 -11.13 13.72 14.10
CA LEU A 30 -11.34 14.09 12.72
C LEU A 30 -11.68 15.59 12.61
N ALA A 31 -11.13 16.22 11.59
CA ALA A 31 -11.42 17.63 11.28
C ALA A 31 -12.94 17.87 11.18
N SER A 32 -13.40 19.04 11.63
CA SER A 32 -14.83 19.36 11.67
C SER A 32 -15.53 19.22 10.30
N ALA A 33 -14.82 19.52 9.22
CA ALA A 33 -15.30 19.35 7.85
C ALA A 33 -15.58 17.89 7.47
N LEU A 34 -15.04 16.90 8.21
CA LEU A 34 -15.22 15.47 7.93
C LEU A 34 -16.30 14.81 8.79
N GLN A 35 -16.86 15.53 9.78
CA GLN A 35 -17.85 14.97 10.70
C GLN A 35 -19.11 14.44 9.97
N HIS A 36 -19.47 15.01 8.84
CA HIS A 36 -20.61 14.56 8.03
C HIS A 36 -20.41 13.17 7.38
N PHE A 37 -19.18 12.65 7.31
CA PHE A 37 -18.90 11.28 6.86
C PHE A 37 -19.09 10.23 7.96
N ILE A 38 -19.29 10.66 9.21
CA ILE A 38 -19.44 9.75 10.35
C ILE A 38 -20.92 9.43 10.55
N SER A 39 -21.33 8.23 10.14
CA SER A 39 -22.69 7.73 10.41
C SER A 39 -22.85 7.22 11.84
N VAL A 40 -21.80 6.66 12.42
CA VAL A 40 -21.79 6.13 13.77
C VAL A 40 -20.56 6.67 14.51
N PRO A 41 -20.75 7.51 15.55
CA PRO A 41 -19.65 8.02 16.36
C PRO A 41 -18.87 6.88 17.03
N THR A 42 -17.58 7.07 17.20
CA THR A 42 -16.70 6.17 17.95
C THR A 42 -17.19 6.02 19.39
N GLY A 43 -17.14 4.80 19.93
CA GLY A 43 -17.58 4.50 21.29
C GLY A 43 -17.77 3.01 21.49
N ARG A 44 -18.61 2.69 22.49
CA ARG A 44 -19.01 1.32 22.75
C ARG A 44 -20.24 0.97 21.91
N ILE A 45 -20.06 0.08 20.95
CA ILE A 45 -21.07 -0.31 19.97
C ILE A 45 -21.26 -1.82 20.00
N ALA A 46 -22.50 -2.25 20.05
CA ALA A 46 -22.89 -3.64 19.85
C ALA A 46 -23.63 -3.76 18.51
N LEU A 47 -23.04 -4.48 17.56
CA LEU A 47 -23.72 -4.87 16.33
C LEU A 47 -24.42 -6.19 16.59
N THR A 48 -25.74 -6.21 16.51
CA THR A 48 -26.55 -7.40 16.78
C THR A 48 -27.19 -7.97 15.53
N HIS A 49 -27.60 -9.23 15.59
CA HIS A 49 -28.22 -9.95 14.48
C HIS A 49 -27.35 -9.91 13.20
N ALA A 50 -26.02 -10.08 13.38
CA ALA A 50 -25.05 -10.12 12.30
C ALA A 50 -24.84 -11.56 11.79
N ARG A 51 -24.65 -11.71 10.47
CA ARG A 51 -24.05 -12.91 9.91
C ARG A 51 -22.56 -12.65 9.74
N VAL A 52 -21.71 -13.23 10.60
CA VAL A 52 -20.27 -12.96 10.58
C VAL A 52 -19.55 -14.00 9.72
N ILE A 53 -18.75 -13.48 8.76
CA ILE A 53 -17.84 -14.26 7.91
C ILE A 53 -16.44 -13.74 8.20
N ASP A 54 -15.68 -14.45 9.03
CA ASP A 54 -14.43 -13.98 9.60
C ASP A 54 -13.19 -14.19 8.72
N GLY A 55 -13.34 -14.88 7.57
CA GLY A 55 -12.24 -15.16 6.65
C GLY A 55 -11.39 -16.37 7.03
N THR A 56 -11.69 -17.10 8.08
CA THR A 56 -10.92 -18.31 8.50
C THR A 56 -11.24 -19.54 7.66
N GLY A 57 -12.29 -19.50 6.84
CA GLY A 57 -12.82 -20.67 6.11
C GLY A 57 -13.81 -21.51 6.93
N ALA A 58 -14.08 -21.15 8.17
CA ALA A 58 -15.15 -21.75 8.97
C ALA A 58 -16.54 -21.37 8.46
N ALA A 59 -17.57 -22.10 8.88
CA ALA A 59 -18.95 -21.74 8.59
C ALA A 59 -19.26 -20.35 9.20
N PRO A 60 -20.07 -19.52 8.51
CA PRO A 60 -20.49 -18.25 9.05
C PRO A 60 -21.16 -18.41 10.44
N LEU A 61 -20.89 -17.47 11.34
CA LEU A 61 -21.60 -17.39 12.61
C LEU A 61 -22.89 -16.60 12.38
N GLU A 62 -24.03 -17.31 12.45
CA GLU A 62 -25.33 -16.72 12.24
C GLU A 62 -25.83 -16.03 13.52
N ASP A 63 -26.63 -14.99 13.37
CA ASP A 63 -27.26 -14.23 14.47
C ASP A 63 -26.25 -13.80 15.56
N ALA A 64 -25.11 -13.30 15.13
CA ALA A 64 -24.01 -12.93 16.02
C ALA A 64 -24.16 -11.53 16.60
N THR A 65 -23.52 -11.31 17.74
CA THR A 65 -23.28 -10.00 18.36
C THR A 65 -21.79 -9.68 18.33
N ILE A 66 -21.45 -8.50 17.80
CA ILE A 66 -20.08 -7.99 17.75
C ILE A 66 -20.00 -6.80 18.73
N LEU A 67 -19.12 -6.88 19.72
CA LEU A 67 -18.86 -5.79 20.65
C LEU A 67 -17.60 -5.01 20.21
N ILE A 68 -17.74 -3.70 20.11
CA ILE A 68 -16.68 -2.79 19.70
C ILE A 68 -16.49 -1.74 20.80
N ASP A 69 -15.26 -1.50 21.24
CA ASP A 69 -14.91 -0.40 22.15
C ASP A 69 -13.81 0.44 21.52
N GLY A 70 -14.17 1.64 21.09
CA GLY A 70 -13.29 2.51 20.32
C GLY A 70 -12.81 1.83 19.03
N PRO A 71 -11.49 1.65 18.82
CA PRO A 71 -10.93 1.05 17.60
C PRO A 71 -10.84 -0.49 17.65
N LYS A 72 -11.36 -1.14 18.70
CA LYS A 72 -11.16 -2.57 18.92
C LYS A 72 -12.46 -3.35 18.91
N ILE A 73 -12.49 -4.47 18.21
CA ILE A 73 -13.48 -5.53 18.41
C ILE A 73 -13.08 -6.26 19.69
N THR A 74 -13.95 -6.23 20.70
CA THR A 74 -13.69 -6.82 22.01
C THR A 74 -14.30 -8.21 22.18
N ALA A 75 -15.36 -8.50 21.43
CA ALA A 75 -15.96 -9.83 21.37
C ALA A 75 -16.73 -10.05 20.05
N VAL A 76 -16.82 -11.30 19.63
CA VAL A 76 -17.74 -11.79 18.59
C VAL A 76 -18.39 -13.05 19.16
N GLU A 77 -19.68 -12.99 19.46
CA GLU A 77 -20.41 -14.03 20.18
C GLU A 77 -21.74 -14.33 19.49
N GLY A 78 -22.42 -15.39 19.89
CA GLY A 78 -23.76 -15.76 19.36
C GLY A 78 -24.88 -14.84 19.86
N ALA A 79 -26.09 -15.13 19.43
CA ALA A 79 -27.32 -14.35 19.72
C ALA A 79 -27.61 -14.11 21.22
N SER A 80 -27.16 -15.01 22.09
CA SER A 80 -27.39 -14.91 23.53
C SER A 80 -26.37 -14.08 24.29
N ALA A 81 -25.49 -13.39 23.57
CA ALA A 81 -24.43 -12.56 24.18
C ALA A 81 -25.01 -11.46 25.07
N ALA A 82 -24.48 -11.34 26.28
CA ALA A 82 -24.89 -10.28 27.18
C ALA A 82 -24.26 -8.94 26.71
N ILE A 83 -25.10 -7.96 26.38
CA ILE A 83 -24.64 -6.64 25.95
C ILE A 83 -24.58 -5.74 27.18
N PRO A 84 -23.39 -5.23 27.56
CA PRO A 84 -23.28 -4.32 28.69
C PRO A 84 -24.10 -3.02 28.48
N PRO A 85 -24.73 -2.45 29.52
CA PRO A 85 -25.65 -1.30 29.39
C PRO A 85 -25.06 -0.05 28.73
N ALA A 86 -23.73 0.07 28.74
CA ALA A 86 -23.02 1.23 28.18
C ALA A 86 -22.86 1.16 26.65
N TYR A 87 -23.28 0.07 26.00
CA TYR A 87 -23.16 -0.12 24.56
C TYR A 87 -24.35 0.44 23.81
N ARG A 88 -24.09 1.21 22.75
CA ARG A 88 -25.10 1.57 21.75
C ARG A 88 -25.38 0.36 20.86
N ILE A 89 -26.62 -0.10 20.82
CA ILE A 89 -27.02 -1.23 20.00
C ILE A 89 -27.35 -0.75 18.58
N ILE A 90 -26.84 -1.47 17.59
CA ILE A 90 -27.18 -1.33 16.17
C ILE A 90 -27.60 -2.70 15.67
N ASP A 91 -28.88 -2.83 15.35
CA ASP A 91 -29.45 -4.05 14.79
C ASP A 91 -29.14 -4.14 13.29
N LEU A 92 -28.36 -5.14 12.88
CA LEU A 92 -27.98 -5.38 11.50
C LEU A 92 -29.01 -6.21 10.71
N LYS A 93 -30.05 -6.73 11.36
CA LYS A 93 -31.17 -7.43 10.72
C LYS A 93 -30.74 -8.58 9.78
N GLY A 94 -29.72 -9.31 10.17
CA GLY A 94 -29.18 -10.42 9.39
C GLY A 94 -28.16 -10.02 8.30
N ALA A 95 -27.74 -8.74 8.24
CA ALA A 95 -26.71 -8.34 7.30
C ALA A 95 -25.37 -9.04 7.56
N SER A 96 -24.65 -9.37 6.49
CA SER A 96 -23.32 -9.97 6.58
C SER A 96 -22.27 -8.95 6.97
N VAL A 97 -21.42 -9.35 7.91
CA VAL A 97 -20.24 -8.58 8.34
C VAL A 97 -18.99 -9.37 7.98
N LEU A 98 -18.08 -8.71 7.29
CA LEU A 98 -16.80 -9.24 6.86
C LEU A 98 -15.67 -8.36 7.39
N PRO A 99 -14.43 -8.87 7.52
CA PRO A 99 -13.25 -8.03 7.66
C PRO A 99 -13.16 -7.05 6.50
N GLY A 100 -12.66 -5.84 6.76
CA GLY A 100 -12.40 -4.88 5.71
C GLY A 100 -11.43 -5.43 4.67
N ILE A 101 -11.63 -5.07 3.41
CA ILE A 101 -10.77 -5.51 2.32
C ILE A 101 -9.39 -4.90 2.49
N VAL A 102 -8.35 -5.73 2.37
CA VAL A 102 -6.95 -5.31 2.29
C VAL A 102 -6.54 -5.33 0.82
N GLY A 103 -6.39 -4.15 0.23
CA GLY A 103 -5.93 -4.01 -1.15
C GLY A 103 -4.40 -4.03 -1.20
N MET A 104 -3.80 -5.06 -1.77
CA MET A 104 -2.34 -5.20 -1.86
C MET A 104 -1.74 -4.63 -3.13
N HIS A 105 -2.58 -4.30 -4.13
CA HIS A 105 -2.17 -3.71 -5.39
C HIS A 105 -3.13 -2.59 -5.79
N ASN A 106 -2.82 -1.36 -5.37
CA ASN A 106 -3.67 -0.20 -5.59
C ASN A 106 -2.84 0.99 -6.09
N HIS A 107 -3.52 1.92 -6.74
CA HIS A 107 -2.91 3.15 -7.23
C HIS A 107 -3.88 4.32 -7.03
N MET A 108 -3.32 5.53 -6.89
CA MET A 108 -4.10 6.76 -6.75
C MET A 108 -4.35 7.46 -8.08
N PHE A 109 -3.99 6.88 -9.21
CA PHE A 109 -4.01 7.55 -10.50
C PHE A 109 -4.84 6.83 -11.57
N TYR A 110 -4.79 5.68 -11.93
CA TYR A 110 -5.37 5.00 -13.12
C TYR A 110 -6.84 5.30 -13.50
N ILE A 111 -7.55 6.09 -12.71
CA ILE A 111 -8.99 6.41 -12.91
C ILE A 111 -9.20 7.39 -14.07
N ALA A 112 -8.23 8.27 -14.33
CA ALA A 112 -8.27 9.23 -15.42
C ALA A 112 -7.01 9.12 -16.28
N ARG A 113 -7.21 9.09 -17.61
CA ARG A 113 -6.12 9.05 -18.60
C ARG A 113 -6.39 10.15 -19.61
N PRO A 114 -5.90 11.37 -19.40
CA PRO A 114 -6.29 12.54 -20.19
C PRO A 114 -5.77 12.50 -21.62
N ASN A 115 -4.71 11.74 -21.89
CA ASN A 115 -4.06 11.68 -23.21
C ASN A 115 -4.51 10.46 -24.01
N ILE A 116 -5.81 10.20 -24.06
CA ILE A 116 -6.38 9.15 -24.91
C ILE A 116 -7.25 9.81 -25.97
N ASP A 117 -6.96 9.54 -27.23
CA ASP A 117 -7.78 9.99 -28.36
C ASP A 117 -9.12 9.24 -28.46
N ALA A 118 -9.98 9.64 -29.40
CA ALA A 118 -11.28 9.03 -29.59
C ALA A 118 -11.23 7.56 -30.06
N SER A 119 -10.09 7.09 -30.55
CA SER A 119 -9.88 5.69 -30.97
C SER A 119 -9.29 4.82 -29.85
N GLY A 120 -8.94 5.43 -28.72
CA GLY A 120 -8.35 4.76 -27.57
C GLY A 120 -6.82 4.69 -27.59
N HIS A 121 -6.16 5.39 -28.52
CA HIS A 121 -4.71 5.47 -28.55
C HIS A 121 -4.19 6.52 -27.56
N PHE A 122 -3.01 6.25 -26.97
CA PHE A 122 -2.32 7.21 -26.14
C PHE A 122 -1.61 8.25 -27.01
N GLU A 123 -1.75 9.51 -26.60
CA GLU A 123 -1.03 10.64 -27.20
C GLU A 123 0.12 11.06 -26.29
N ASP A 124 1.25 11.45 -26.90
CA ASP A 124 2.41 12.00 -26.17
C ASP A 124 2.20 13.49 -25.81
N PRO A 125 2.72 13.94 -24.66
CA PRO A 125 3.35 13.16 -23.59
C PRO A 125 2.31 12.42 -22.72
N LEU A 126 2.60 11.20 -22.33
CA LEU A 126 1.73 10.45 -21.44
C LEU A 126 1.92 10.91 -19.99
N VAL A 127 0.96 11.70 -19.52
CA VAL A 127 0.89 12.21 -18.15
C VAL A 127 -0.31 11.60 -17.44
N VAL A 128 -0.09 11.06 -16.24
CA VAL A 128 -1.13 10.45 -15.43
C VAL A 128 -1.41 11.32 -14.20
N PRO A 129 -2.63 11.90 -14.06
CA PRO A 129 -2.97 12.71 -12.89
C PRO A 129 -3.19 11.85 -11.66
N GLN A 130 -2.74 12.31 -10.51
CA GLN A 130 -3.06 11.74 -9.22
C GLN A 130 -4.48 12.12 -8.78
N MET A 131 -5.24 11.13 -8.36
CA MET A 131 -6.61 11.30 -7.87
C MET A 131 -6.65 11.39 -6.34
N THR A 132 -5.87 12.29 -5.77
CA THR A 132 -5.61 12.41 -4.34
C THR A 132 -6.85 12.63 -3.50
N PHE A 133 -7.89 13.24 -4.06
CA PHE A 133 -9.10 13.57 -3.36
C PHE A 133 -10.19 12.49 -3.47
N SER A 134 -10.39 11.93 -4.64
CA SER A 134 -11.48 10.98 -4.91
C SER A 134 -11.07 9.53 -4.67
N ALA A 135 -9.85 9.13 -5.03
CA ALA A 135 -9.43 7.72 -4.93
C ALA A 135 -9.51 7.16 -3.50
N PRO A 136 -9.01 7.82 -2.44
CA PRO A 136 -9.12 7.29 -1.08
C PRO A 136 -10.57 7.05 -0.63
N ARG A 137 -11.47 7.96 -1.00
CA ARG A 137 -12.90 7.86 -0.67
C ARG A 137 -13.58 6.72 -1.42
N LEU A 138 -13.24 6.54 -2.71
CA LEU A 138 -13.76 5.44 -3.52
C LEU A 138 -13.30 4.08 -2.99
N TYR A 139 -12.03 3.94 -2.61
CA TYR A 139 -11.54 2.73 -1.98
C TYR A 139 -12.33 2.41 -0.70
N LEU A 140 -12.45 3.37 0.20
CA LEU A 140 -13.16 3.18 1.47
C LEU A 140 -14.65 2.90 1.25
N ALA A 141 -15.31 3.60 0.32
CA ALA A 141 -16.72 3.38 -0.02
C ALA A 141 -17.00 1.99 -0.59
N ASN A 142 -15.98 1.33 -1.18
CA ASN A 142 -16.06 -0.04 -1.67
C ASN A 142 -15.52 -1.09 -0.67
N GLY A 143 -15.34 -0.71 0.60
CA GLY A 143 -14.96 -1.63 1.66
C GLY A 143 -13.46 -1.90 1.79
N VAL A 144 -12.61 -1.20 1.03
CA VAL A 144 -11.15 -1.28 1.21
C VAL A 144 -10.77 -0.41 2.39
N THR A 145 -10.47 -1.04 3.52
CA THR A 145 -10.11 -0.34 4.78
C THR A 145 -8.61 -0.22 5.00
N THR A 146 -7.83 -1.03 4.30
CA THR A 146 -6.37 -0.98 4.30
C THR A 146 -5.89 -1.17 2.88
N MET A 147 -4.90 -0.40 2.45
CA MET A 147 -4.35 -0.53 1.11
C MET A 147 -2.83 -0.30 1.09
N ARG A 148 -2.16 -1.04 0.22
CA ARG A 148 -0.80 -0.73 -0.22
C ARG A 148 -0.88 -0.05 -1.58
N THR A 149 -0.24 1.11 -1.75
CA THR A 149 0.02 1.62 -3.10
C THR A 149 1.13 0.76 -3.72
N THR A 150 1.03 0.47 -5.01
CA THR A 150 1.98 -0.46 -5.65
C THR A 150 2.78 0.26 -6.71
N GLY A 151 3.65 1.16 -6.24
CA GLY A 151 4.38 2.12 -7.03
C GLY A 151 3.56 3.40 -7.29
N SER A 152 4.25 4.52 -7.41
CA SER A 152 3.64 5.82 -7.66
C SER A 152 4.37 6.55 -8.78
N VAL A 153 3.63 7.33 -9.57
CA VAL A 153 4.20 8.30 -10.50
C VAL A 153 4.46 9.64 -9.81
N GLU A 154 3.72 9.92 -8.73
CA GLU A 154 3.83 11.13 -7.91
C GLU A 154 3.92 10.73 -6.42
N PRO A 155 5.06 10.18 -5.96
CA PRO A 155 5.13 9.53 -4.65
C PRO A 155 4.94 10.49 -3.47
N TYR A 156 5.28 11.77 -3.60
CA TYR A 156 4.94 12.76 -2.58
C TYR A 156 3.42 12.96 -2.44
N ALA A 157 2.67 12.81 -3.52
CA ALA A 157 1.21 12.89 -3.43
C ALA A 157 0.65 11.74 -2.57
N ASP A 158 1.12 10.51 -2.75
CA ASP A 158 0.71 9.35 -1.95
C ASP A 158 1.11 9.51 -0.47
N LEU A 159 2.34 9.96 -0.19
CA LEU A 159 2.82 10.22 1.17
C LEU A 159 2.01 11.33 1.88
N ASN A 160 1.68 12.40 1.15
CA ASN A 160 0.86 13.48 1.70
C ASN A 160 -0.57 13.00 1.98
N VAL A 161 -1.20 12.26 1.06
CA VAL A 161 -2.53 11.67 1.27
C VAL A 161 -2.54 10.77 2.50
N LYS A 162 -1.52 9.90 2.64
CA LYS A 162 -1.36 9.09 3.86
C LYS A 162 -1.28 9.97 5.12
N SER A 163 -0.46 11.00 5.11
CA SER A 163 -0.30 11.91 6.25
C SER A 163 -1.61 12.61 6.62
N GLU A 164 -2.38 13.06 5.63
CA GLU A 164 -3.68 13.69 5.84
C GLU A 164 -4.73 12.70 6.39
N ILE A 165 -4.71 11.44 5.95
CA ILE A 165 -5.59 10.40 6.50
C ILE A 165 -5.19 10.08 7.94
N ASP A 166 -3.90 9.85 8.19
CA ASP A 166 -3.37 9.50 9.51
C ASP A 166 -3.60 10.63 10.54
N SER A 167 -3.57 11.90 10.11
CA SER A 167 -3.86 13.06 10.96
C SER A 167 -5.36 13.33 11.14
N GLY A 168 -6.24 12.64 10.43
CA GLY A 168 -7.68 12.83 10.49
C GLY A 168 -8.20 14.05 9.71
N THR A 169 -7.42 14.59 8.78
CA THR A 169 -7.81 15.72 7.92
C THR A 169 -8.35 15.27 6.55
N MET A 170 -8.22 13.98 6.23
CA MET A 170 -8.78 13.37 5.03
C MET A 170 -9.46 12.04 5.35
N VAL A 171 -10.52 11.70 4.61
CA VAL A 171 -11.19 10.40 4.67
C VAL A 171 -10.55 9.43 3.67
N GLY A 172 -10.14 8.27 4.15
CA GLY A 172 -9.56 7.21 3.32
C GLY A 172 -9.23 5.95 4.11
N PRO A 173 -8.76 4.89 3.44
CA PRO A 173 -8.27 3.68 4.09
C PRO A 173 -6.95 3.93 4.79
N HIS A 174 -6.57 3.03 5.70
CA HIS A 174 -5.18 2.97 6.16
C HIS A 174 -4.25 2.68 4.98
N MET A 175 -3.18 3.49 4.82
CA MET A 175 -2.29 3.40 3.67
C MET A 175 -0.89 2.92 4.06
N ASP A 176 -0.39 1.93 3.34
CA ASP A 176 1.02 1.57 3.23
C ASP A 176 1.53 2.10 1.87
N VAL A 177 2.52 2.98 1.89
CA VAL A 177 2.96 3.70 0.70
C VAL A 177 4.23 3.10 0.15
N THR A 178 4.11 2.50 -1.04
CA THR A 178 5.25 2.12 -1.88
C THR A 178 5.86 3.37 -2.52
N GLY A 179 7.17 3.43 -2.58
CA GLY A 179 7.91 4.51 -3.25
C GLY A 179 7.58 4.63 -4.74
N PRO A 180 8.30 5.48 -5.48
CA PRO A 180 8.10 5.61 -6.92
C PRO A 180 8.37 4.29 -7.63
N TYR A 181 7.86 4.18 -8.84
CA TYR A 181 8.31 3.12 -9.73
C TYR A 181 9.82 3.20 -9.92
N LEU A 182 10.52 2.09 -9.70
CA LEU A 182 11.94 1.94 -10.03
C LEU A 182 12.02 1.52 -11.49
N GLU A 183 11.93 2.49 -12.37
CA GLU A 183 11.87 2.29 -13.81
C GLU A 183 13.23 2.49 -14.44
N GLY A 184 13.57 1.67 -15.45
CA GLY A 184 14.76 1.86 -16.27
C GLY A 184 14.55 2.84 -17.41
N SER A 185 15.51 2.90 -18.33
CA SER A 185 15.44 3.77 -19.52
C SER A 185 14.33 3.30 -20.47
N GLY A 186 13.56 4.26 -21.01
CA GLY A 186 12.48 3.97 -21.97
C GLY A 186 11.07 4.03 -21.38
N SER A 187 10.89 4.71 -20.25
CA SER A 187 9.57 4.91 -19.65
C SER A 187 8.59 5.61 -20.59
N TYR A 188 7.35 5.13 -20.60
CA TYR A 188 6.23 5.82 -21.26
C TYR A 188 5.77 7.07 -20.51
N PHE A 189 5.98 7.11 -19.19
CA PHE A 189 5.50 8.18 -18.32
C PHE A 189 6.64 9.17 -18.05
N ILE A 190 6.48 10.39 -18.51
CA ILE A 190 7.49 11.45 -18.31
C ILE A 190 7.69 11.83 -16.84
N GLN A 191 6.73 11.47 -15.98
CA GLN A 191 6.77 11.74 -14.53
C GLN A 191 7.68 10.77 -13.78
N MET A 192 8.03 9.62 -14.37
CA MET A 192 8.88 8.63 -13.72
C MET A 192 10.36 9.01 -13.82
N HIS A 193 11.06 8.93 -12.70
CA HIS A 193 12.51 8.95 -12.71
C HIS A 193 13.04 7.68 -13.38
N GLN A 194 13.84 7.85 -14.44
CA GLN A 194 14.48 6.72 -15.12
C GLN A 194 15.84 6.46 -14.47
N ILE A 195 15.97 5.30 -13.86
CA ILE A 195 17.20 4.82 -13.25
C ILE A 195 18.23 4.57 -14.35
N THR A 196 19.44 5.07 -14.14
CA THR A 196 20.51 5.04 -15.14
C THR A 196 21.74 4.23 -14.72
N SER A 197 21.73 3.70 -13.50
CA SER A 197 22.82 2.87 -12.99
C SER A 197 22.41 2.17 -11.68
N PRO A 198 23.17 1.11 -11.26
CA PRO A 198 22.97 0.48 -9.95
C PRO A 198 23.13 1.45 -8.78
N ASP A 199 24.00 2.44 -8.87
CA ASP A 199 24.17 3.45 -7.82
C ASP A 199 23.00 4.43 -7.76
N ASP A 200 22.39 4.73 -8.90
CA ASP A 200 21.17 5.53 -8.98
C ASP A 200 19.99 4.77 -8.36
N ALA A 201 19.85 3.46 -8.64
CA ALA A 201 18.86 2.61 -8.00
C ALA A 201 18.97 2.61 -6.46
N ARG A 202 20.21 2.45 -5.93
CA ARG A 202 20.44 2.53 -4.47
C ARG A 202 20.05 3.87 -3.89
N ARG A 203 20.48 4.97 -4.52
CA ARG A 203 20.16 6.32 -4.04
C ARG A 203 18.66 6.58 -4.06
N THR A 204 17.96 6.11 -5.08
CA THR A 204 16.51 6.27 -5.22
C THR A 204 15.79 5.54 -4.09
N VAL A 205 16.12 4.27 -3.85
CA VAL A 205 15.54 3.49 -2.74
C VAL A 205 15.87 4.15 -1.39
N ALA A 206 17.12 4.55 -1.17
CA ALA A 206 17.55 5.18 0.08
C ALA A 206 16.78 6.49 0.33
N PHE A 207 16.69 7.34 -0.65
CA PHE A 207 15.99 8.63 -0.55
C PHE A 207 14.52 8.44 -0.20
N TRP A 208 13.79 7.61 -0.94
CA TRP A 208 12.35 7.43 -0.71
C TRP A 208 12.04 6.69 0.59
N ALA A 209 12.91 5.78 1.03
CA ALA A 209 12.82 5.19 2.37
C ALA A 209 12.95 6.27 3.46
N ASP A 210 13.88 7.20 3.30
CA ASP A 210 14.05 8.32 4.23
C ASP A 210 12.88 9.33 4.18
N GLN A 211 12.14 9.40 3.06
CA GLN A 211 10.91 10.19 2.94
C GLN A 211 9.68 9.48 3.53
N GLY A 212 9.76 8.20 3.88
CA GLY A 212 8.66 7.45 4.52
C GLY A 212 7.99 6.39 3.66
N ALA A 213 8.52 6.09 2.47
CA ALA A 213 8.09 4.90 1.74
C ALA A 213 8.47 3.64 2.52
N THR A 214 7.57 2.65 2.57
CA THR A 214 7.72 1.43 3.36
C THR A 214 7.92 0.18 2.52
N SER A 215 7.79 0.29 1.21
CA SER A 215 8.06 -0.75 0.22
C SER A 215 8.46 -0.12 -1.11
N PHE A 216 8.91 -0.95 -2.05
CA PHE A 216 9.36 -0.50 -3.36
C PHE A 216 8.78 -1.38 -4.46
N LYS A 217 8.69 -0.85 -5.69
CA LYS A 217 8.27 -1.59 -6.87
C LYS A 217 9.21 -1.34 -8.03
N ALA A 218 9.86 -2.40 -8.50
CA ALA A 218 10.58 -2.41 -9.78
C ALA A 218 9.59 -2.42 -10.95
N TYR A 219 9.97 -1.77 -12.04
CA TYR A 219 9.10 -1.61 -13.18
C TYR A 219 9.78 -2.07 -14.49
N MET A 220 9.10 -1.92 -15.60
CA MET A 220 9.26 -2.69 -16.84
C MET A 220 10.67 -2.71 -17.42
N ASN A 221 11.39 -1.59 -17.41
CA ASN A 221 12.65 -1.45 -18.13
C ASN A 221 13.90 -1.49 -17.24
N ILE A 222 13.74 -1.78 -15.94
CA ILE A 222 14.87 -1.87 -15.01
C ILE A 222 15.80 -3.03 -15.42
N THR A 223 17.11 -2.80 -15.45
CA THR A 223 18.08 -3.88 -15.74
C THR A 223 18.30 -4.76 -14.52
N ARG A 224 18.85 -5.98 -14.74
CA ARG A 224 19.20 -6.92 -13.65
C ARG A 224 20.16 -6.32 -12.63
N ALA A 225 21.13 -5.53 -13.10
CA ALA A 225 22.11 -4.88 -12.23
C ALA A 225 21.48 -3.79 -11.36
N GLU A 226 20.58 -2.99 -11.92
CA GLU A 226 19.81 -1.97 -11.21
C GLU A 226 18.81 -2.60 -10.23
N LEU A 227 18.09 -3.65 -10.68
CA LEU A 227 17.17 -4.40 -9.82
C LEU A 227 17.90 -5.02 -8.62
N LYS A 228 19.05 -5.65 -8.84
CA LYS A 228 19.85 -6.21 -7.74
C LYS A 228 20.27 -5.14 -6.74
N ALA A 229 20.69 -3.99 -7.23
CA ALA A 229 21.10 -2.87 -6.37
C ALA A 229 19.93 -2.30 -5.57
N ALA A 230 18.75 -2.21 -6.18
CA ALA A 230 17.52 -1.79 -5.50
C ALA A 230 17.08 -2.79 -4.42
N ILE A 231 17.11 -4.10 -4.74
CA ILE A 231 16.79 -5.18 -3.78
C ILE A 231 17.73 -5.13 -2.58
N ASP A 232 19.04 -5.05 -2.81
CA ASP A 232 20.05 -5.03 -1.73
C ASP A 232 19.84 -3.82 -0.80
N GLU A 233 19.55 -2.66 -1.35
CA GLU A 233 19.31 -1.45 -0.53
C GLU A 233 17.98 -1.52 0.22
N ALA A 234 16.90 -2.02 -0.41
CA ALA A 234 15.62 -2.22 0.25
C ALA A 234 15.76 -3.21 1.42
N HIS A 235 16.39 -4.36 1.19
CA HIS A 235 16.61 -5.39 2.23
C HIS A 235 17.52 -4.89 3.36
N ARG A 236 18.58 -4.14 3.04
CA ARG A 236 19.45 -3.52 4.04
C ARG A 236 18.67 -2.60 4.99
N ARG A 237 17.58 -2.01 4.51
CA ARG A 237 16.67 -1.15 5.27
C ARG A 237 15.46 -1.88 5.83
N HIS A 238 15.38 -3.21 5.68
CA HIS A 238 14.27 -4.07 6.10
C HIS A 238 12.95 -3.77 5.37
N PHE A 239 13.02 -3.27 4.14
CA PHE A 239 11.86 -3.09 3.27
C PHE A 239 11.76 -4.19 2.22
N LYS A 240 10.54 -4.37 1.71
CA LYS A 240 10.22 -5.32 0.66
C LYS A 240 10.20 -4.62 -0.70
N ILE A 241 10.51 -5.41 -1.74
CA ILE A 241 10.47 -4.96 -3.12
C ILE A 241 9.67 -5.95 -3.97
N THR A 242 8.74 -5.42 -4.75
CA THR A 242 7.93 -6.18 -5.70
C THR A 242 8.27 -5.78 -7.13
N GLY A 243 7.73 -6.46 -8.14
CA GLY A 243 8.02 -6.13 -9.54
C GLY A 243 6.90 -6.39 -10.52
N HIS A 244 6.64 -5.37 -11.38
CA HIS A 244 6.03 -5.53 -12.68
C HIS A 244 7.16 -5.50 -13.70
N LEU A 245 7.66 -6.67 -14.07
CA LEU A 245 8.90 -6.80 -14.82
C LEU A 245 8.63 -7.12 -16.29
N CYS A 246 9.51 -6.63 -17.16
CA CYS A 246 9.52 -6.98 -18.57
C CYS A 246 10.96 -7.24 -19.06
N SER A 247 11.88 -6.33 -18.79
CA SER A 247 13.31 -6.47 -19.14
C SER A 247 14.01 -7.59 -18.40
N VAL A 248 13.58 -7.88 -17.16
CA VAL A 248 14.04 -8.97 -16.31
C VAL A 248 12.94 -10.03 -16.23
N THR A 249 13.27 -11.29 -16.43
CA THR A 249 12.33 -12.41 -16.31
C THR A 249 12.05 -12.75 -14.85
N TYR A 250 10.95 -13.45 -14.58
CA TYR A 250 10.60 -13.86 -13.22
C TYR A 250 11.64 -14.77 -12.55
N PRO A 251 12.21 -15.80 -13.23
CA PRO A 251 13.30 -16.57 -12.63
C PRO A 251 14.52 -15.72 -12.29
N GLU A 252 14.96 -14.83 -13.18
CA GLU A 252 16.07 -13.92 -12.92
C GLU A 252 15.80 -13.03 -11.69
N ALA A 253 14.59 -12.45 -11.61
CA ALA A 253 14.22 -11.62 -10.46
C ALA A 253 14.19 -12.42 -9.14
N ALA A 254 13.69 -13.65 -9.17
CA ALA A 254 13.70 -14.54 -8.01
C ALA A 254 15.12 -14.88 -7.55
N GLU A 255 16.04 -15.17 -8.50
CA GLU A 255 17.46 -15.39 -8.22
C GLU A 255 18.15 -14.15 -7.63
N LEU A 256 17.73 -12.96 -8.05
CA LEU A 256 18.22 -11.68 -7.50
C LEU A 256 17.66 -11.38 -6.10
N GLY A 257 16.61 -12.10 -5.65
CA GLY A 257 16.04 -12.02 -4.32
C GLY A 257 14.83 -11.09 -4.19
N ILE A 258 14.06 -10.84 -5.27
CA ILE A 258 12.82 -10.06 -5.19
C ILE A 258 11.82 -10.73 -4.25
N ASP A 259 11.03 -9.94 -3.52
CA ASP A 259 10.11 -10.47 -2.50
C ASP A 259 8.76 -10.89 -3.07
N ASP A 260 8.31 -10.27 -4.16
CA ASP A 260 7.00 -10.52 -4.75
C ASP A 260 6.98 -10.15 -6.24
N LEU A 261 6.11 -10.81 -7.01
CA LEU A 261 5.93 -10.63 -8.44
C LEU A 261 4.47 -10.26 -8.72
N GLU A 262 4.29 -9.10 -9.31
CA GLU A 262 2.96 -8.54 -9.58
C GLU A 262 2.33 -9.13 -10.87
N HIS A 263 0.99 -9.07 -10.96
CA HIS A 263 0.19 -9.42 -12.15
C HIS A 263 0.20 -10.89 -12.58
N GLY A 264 0.85 -11.78 -11.82
CA GLY A 264 0.98 -13.19 -12.22
C GLY A 264 1.75 -13.34 -13.52
N PHE A 265 1.43 -14.35 -14.32
CA PHE A 265 2.20 -14.68 -15.52
C PHE A 265 1.95 -13.76 -16.73
N PHE A 266 0.99 -12.85 -16.69
CA PHE A 266 0.65 -11.98 -17.84
C PHE A 266 1.79 -11.07 -18.31
N VAL A 267 2.66 -10.68 -17.39
CA VAL A 267 3.79 -9.78 -17.68
C VAL A 267 5.14 -10.49 -17.72
N ASN A 268 5.15 -11.81 -17.47
CA ASN A 268 6.38 -12.58 -17.52
C ASN A 268 6.84 -12.79 -18.97
N THR A 269 8.04 -12.34 -19.30
CA THR A 269 8.64 -12.40 -20.62
C THR A 269 9.57 -13.59 -20.84
N GLN A 270 9.66 -14.51 -19.89
CA GLN A 270 10.56 -15.67 -19.94
C GLN A 270 10.38 -16.51 -21.21
N LEU A 271 9.15 -16.66 -21.67
CA LEU A 271 8.80 -17.49 -22.81
C LEU A 271 8.69 -16.71 -24.13
N ASP A 272 8.97 -15.42 -24.13
CA ASP A 272 8.87 -14.60 -25.33
C ASP A 272 9.98 -14.98 -26.33
N PRO A 273 9.62 -15.29 -27.57
CA PRO A 273 10.62 -15.57 -28.61
C PRO A 273 11.55 -14.37 -28.80
N GLY A 274 12.85 -14.59 -28.78
CA GLY A 274 13.83 -13.52 -28.98
C GLY A 274 14.05 -12.60 -27.78
N LYS A 275 13.56 -12.93 -26.58
CA LYS A 275 13.85 -12.20 -25.34
C LYS A 275 15.34 -11.94 -25.20
N GLN A 276 15.70 -10.68 -25.10
CA GLN A 276 17.09 -10.25 -24.86
C GLN A 276 17.29 -9.89 -23.37
N PRO A 277 18.47 -10.15 -22.80
CA PRO A 277 18.80 -9.72 -21.46
C PRO A 277 18.64 -8.18 -21.31
N ASP A 278 18.05 -7.76 -20.21
CA ASP A 278 17.87 -6.34 -19.84
C ASP A 278 17.11 -5.50 -20.88
N LYS A 279 16.27 -6.14 -21.69
CA LYS A 279 15.38 -5.46 -22.64
C LYS A 279 13.97 -5.97 -22.52
N CYS A 280 13.02 -5.06 -22.47
CA CYS A 280 11.61 -5.40 -22.55
C CYS A 280 11.28 -5.87 -23.97
N SER A 281 10.59 -6.98 -24.12
CA SER A 281 10.13 -7.47 -25.42
C SER A 281 8.86 -6.75 -25.86
N GLU A 282 8.70 -6.51 -27.17
CA GLU A 282 7.55 -5.79 -27.73
C GLU A 282 6.21 -6.53 -27.60
N GLY A 283 6.24 -7.82 -27.36
CA GLY A 283 5.06 -8.66 -27.31
C GLY A 283 4.75 -9.23 -25.93
N GLN A 284 4.69 -8.41 -24.90
CA GLN A 284 4.49 -8.85 -23.51
C GLN A 284 3.52 -10.02 -23.33
N GLY A 285 4.04 -11.14 -22.85
CA GLY A 285 3.41 -12.22 -22.09
C GLY A 285 2.14 -12.89 -22.62
N ILE A 286 1.15 -12.17 -23.05
CA ILE A 286 -0.15 -12.74 -23.43
C ILE A 286 -0.08 -13.64 -24.69
N PRO A 287 0.68 -13.31 -25.76
CA PRO A 287 0.78 -14.18 -26.94
C PRO A 287 1.48 -15.50 -26.69
N THR A 288 2.27 -15.60 -25.62
CA THR A 288 3.06 -16.80 -25.30
C THR A 288 2.39 -17.72 -24.28
N LEU A 289 1.25 -17.29 -23.71
CA LEU A 289 0.45 -18.10 -22.79
C LEU A 289 -0.70 -18.86 -23.47
N VAL A 290 -0.85 -18.74 -24.80
CA VAL A 290 -1.92 -19.42 -25.60
C VAL A 290 -1.34 -20.60 -26.36
#